data_e72bd727fb316cd64e8c9508badc47bf
#
_entry.id   e72bd727fb316cd64e8c9508badc47bf
#
_cell.length_a   1.000
_cell.length_b   1.000
_cell.length_c   1.000
_cell.angle_alpha   90.00
_cell.angle_beta   90.00
_cell.angle_gamma   90.00
#
_symmetry.space_group_name_H-M   'P 1'
#
loop_
_entity.id
_entity.type
_entity.pdbx_description
1 polymer ?
#
loop_
_entity_poly.entity_id
_entity_poly.type
_entity_poly.pdbx_seq_one_letter_code
_entity_poly.pdbx_strand_id
1 'polypeptide(L)'
;MTRHYFLSTALTIMLGVGTLSLAAATESGQPALTKKTLVGAIASAETPQDHQRIANYYKAEAGRMLAEAKEHDELAVAYAKSPNASTKHPMAGQTAEHCKFFADAARKAAQESQELAKLHEEMAKPAR
;
A
#
# COMPACT_ATOMS: atom_id res chain seq x y z
N MET A 1 -44.98 -44.53 36.51
CA MET A 1 -44.70 -43.08 36.51
C MET A 1 -43.20 -42.89 36.32
N THR A 2 -42.76 -42.70 35.06
CA THR A 2 -41.34 -42.61 34.70
C THR A 2 -41.11 -41.21 34.13
N ARG A 3 -40.39 -40.35 34.90
CA ARG A 3 -40.05 -38.99 34.49
C ARG A 3 -38.74 -39.02 33.70
N HIS A 4 -38.79 -38.69 32.42
CA HIS A 4 -37.61 -38.46 31.58
C HIS A 4 -37.11 -37.03 31.76
N TYR A 5 -35.89 -36.87 32.26
CA TYR A 5 -35.19 -35.61 32.30
C TYR A 5 -34.41 -35.43 31.00
N PHE A 6 -34.80 -34.46 30.17
CA PHE A 6 -34.01 -34.01 29.02
C PHE A 6 -32.90 -33.10 29.51
N LEU A 7 -31.66 -33.57 29.39
CA LEU A 7 -30.49 -32.70 29.53
C LEU A 7 -30.31 -31.94 28.22
N SER A 8 -30.51 -30.62 28.29
CA SER A 8 -30.21 -29.68 27.20
C SER A 8 -28.74 -29.21 27.33
N THR A 9 -27.87 -29.74 26.47
CA THR A 9 -26.48 -29.28 26.35
C THR A 9 -26.45 -28.06 25.45
N ALA A 10 -26.27 -26.87 26.03
CA ALA A 10 -26.04 -25.65 25.30
C ALA A 10 -24.58 -25.63 24.76
N LEU A 11 -24.45 -25.75 23.44
CA LEU A 11 -23.18 -25.65 22.73
C LEU A 11 -22.88 -24.15 22.48
N THR A 12 -22.02 -23.57 23.33
CA THR A 12 -21.55 -22.20 23.17
C THR A 12 -20.47 -22.15 22.08
N ILE A 13 -20.83 -21.68 20.89
CA ILE A 13 -19.86 -21.42 19.80
C ILE A 13 -19.21 -20.06 20.08
N MET A 14 -17.97 -20.06 20.56
CA MET A 14 -17.11 -18.87 20.62
C MET A 14 -16.60 -18.56 19.21
N LEU A 15 -17.19 -17.55 18.56
CA LEU A 15 -16.59 -16.93 17.37
C LEU A 15 -15.37 -16.10 17.78
N GLY A 16 -14.20 -16.69 17.70
CA GLY A 16 -12.93 -15.97 17.77
C GLY A 16 -12.74 -15.13 16.50
N VAL A 17 -12.96 -13.82 16.58
CA VAL A 17 -12.55 -12.89 15.54
C VAL A 17 -11.02 -12.76 15.59
N GLY A 18 -10.35 -13.66 14.91
CA GLY A 18 -8.91 -13.56 14.66
C GLY A 18 -8.66 -12.45 13.64
N THR A 19 -8.13 -11.32 14.08
CA THR A 19 -7.55 -10.33 13.18
C THR A 19 -6.31 -10.95 12.52
N LEU A 20 -6.45 -11.43 11.29
CA LEU A 20 -5.30 -11.80 10.46
C LEU A 20 -4.57 -10.50 10.11
N SER A 21 -3.54 -10.17 10.88
CA SER A 21 -2.48 -9.26 10.41
C SER A 21 -1.76 -9.95 9.26
N LEU A 22 -2.10 -9.56 8.04
CA LEU A 22 -1.39 -9.96 6.84
C LEU A 22 -0.01 -9.26 6.84
N ALA A 23 0.92 -9.78 7.63
CA ALA A 23 2.33 -9.46 7.43
C ALA A 23 2.72 -10.07 6.09
N ALA A 24 2.99 -9.23 5.08
CA ALA A 24 3.54 -9.65 3.81
C ALA A 24 4.92 -10.27 4.07
N ALA A 25 4.94 -11.58 4.33
CA ALA A 25 6.17 -12.35 4.37
C ALA A 25 6.67 -12.47 2.93
N THR A 26 7.84 -11.91 2.65
CA THR A 26 8.55 -12.17 1.41
C THR A 26 8.97 -13.64 1.39
N GLU A 27 8.96 -14.29 0.23
CA GLU A 27 9.27 -15.73 0.04
C GLU A 27 10.63 -16.19 0.62
N SER A 28 11.48 -15.26 1.02
CA SER A 28 12.82 -15.52 1.61
C SER A 28 12.85 -15.58 3.15
N GLY A 29 11.71 -15.47 3.84
CA GLY A 29 11.65 -15.44 5.31
C GLY A 29 12.28 -14.21 5.97
N GLN A 30 12.79 -13.24 5.20
CA GLN A 30 13.34 -11.99 5.71
C GLN A 30 12.23 -10.90 5.79
N PRO A 31 12.28 -10.01 6.80
CA PRO A 31 11.31 -8.95 6.94
C PRO A 31 11.36 -8.00 5.73
N ALA A 32 10.19 -7.47 5.35
CA ALA A 32 10.08 -6.48 4.29
C ALA A 32 10.94 -5.24 4.59
N LEU A 33 11.57 -4.67 3.56
CA LEU A 33 12.35 -3.44 3.71
C LEU A 33 11.42 -2.26 4.05
N THR A 34 11.92 -1.41 4.91
CA THR A 34 11.30 -0.12 5.24
C THR A 34 12.15 1.01 4.65
N LYS A 35 11.60 2.23 4.57
CA LYS A 35 12.36 3.41 4.16
C LYS A 35 13.64 3.60 5.00
N LYS A 36 13.57 3.29 6.30
CA LYS A 36 14.71 3.41 7.22
C LYS A 36 15.82 2.40 6.92
N THR A 37 15.48 1.18 6.50
CA THR A 37 16.44 0.10 6.25
C THR A 37 16.90 0.03 4.79
N LEU A 38 16.22 0.74 3.87
CA LEU A 38 16.51 0.68 2.45
C LEU A 38 17.93 1.10 2.08
N VAL A 39 18.42 2.21 2.66
CA VAL A 39 19.77 2.73 2.36
C VAL A 39 20.84 1.69 2.69
N GLY A 40 20.73 1.06 3.86
CA GLY A 40 21.64 -0.03 4.25
C GLY A 40 21.53 -1.24 3.34
N ALA A 41 20.32 -1.63 2.98
CA ALA A 41 20.08 -2.74 2.06
C ALA A 41 20.69 -2.51 0.68
N ILE A 42 20.56 -1.28 0.13
CA ILE A 42 21.18 -0.91 -1.15
C ILE A 42 22.70 -0.96 -1.05
N ALA A 43 23.27 -0.40 0.02
CA ALA A 43 24.72 -0.34 0.22
C ALA A 43 25.39 -1.72 0.39
N SER A 44 24.63 -2.72 0.87
CA SER A 44 25.13 -4.09 1.12
C SER A 44 24.58 -5.14 0.14
N ALA A 45 23.88 -4.73 -0.92
CA ALA A 45 23.29 -5.67 -1.88
C ALA A 45 24.36 -6.31 -2.77
N GLU A 46 24.58 -7.60 -2.61
CA GLU A 46 25.56 -8.39 -3.38
C GLU A 46 24.91 -9.62 -4.06
N THR A 47 23.75 -10.05 -3.58
CA THR A 47 23.11 -11.28 -4.02
C THR A 47 21.84 -11.00 -4.86
N PRO A 48 21.44 -11.93 -5.74
CA PRO A 48 20.14 -11.85 -6.42
C PRO A 48 18.96 -11.64 -5.46
N GLN A 49 19.03 -12.26 -4.29
CA GLN A 49 17.99 -12.13 -3.26
C GLN A 49 17.93 -10.72 -2.67
N ASP A 50 19.09 -10.08 -2.46
CA ASP A 50 19.13 -8.69 -1.99
C ASP A 50 18.48 -7.76 -3.00
N HIS A 51 18.81 -7.89 -4.28
CA HIS A 51 18.22 -7.12 -5.35
C HIS A 51 16.71 -7.38 -5.48
N GLN A 52 16.26 -8.62 -5.36
CA GLN A 52 14.83 -8.95 -5.37
C GLN A 52 14.06 -8.27 -4.21
N ARG A 53 14.67 -8.22 -3.01
CA ARG A 53 14.06 -7.51 -1.86
C ARG A 53 13.93 -6.02 -2.10
N ILE A 54 14.94 -5.40 -2.70
CA ILE A 54 14.91 -3.97 -3.04
C ILE A 54 13.86 -3.72 -4.13
N ALA A 55 13.78 -4.56 -5.14
CA ALA A 55 12.73 -4.50 -6.16
C ALA A 55 11.33 -4.56 -5.56
N ASN A 56 11.10 -5.48 -4.62
CA ASN A 56 9.82 -5.62 -3.93
C ASN A 56 9.47 -4.38 -3.10
N TYR A 57 10.45 -3.74 -2.47
CA TYR A 57 10.25 -2.46 -1.80
C TYR A 57 9.75 -1.38 -2.76
N TYR A 58 10.42 -1.20 -3.89
CA TYR A 58 10.03 -0.17 -4.87
C TYR A 58 8.68 -0.46 -5.54
N LYS A 59 8.31 -1.73 -5.76
CA LYS A 59 6.96 -2.10 -6.20
C LYS A 59 5.88 -1.70 -5.19
N ALA A 60 6.13 -1.95 -3.91
CA ALA A 60 5.21 -1.57 -2.84
C ALA A 60 5.11 -0.03 -2.72
N GLU A 61 6.23 0.69 -2.89
CA GLU A 61 6.27 2.15 -2.92
C GLU A 61 5.44 2.71 -4.07
N ALA A 62 5.62 2.19 -5.29
CA ALA A 62 4.83 2.57 -6.44
C ALA A 62 3.32 2.36 -6.22
N GLY A 63 2.94 1.23 -5.61
CA GLY A 63 1.55 0.96 -5.25
C GLY A 63 0.97 1.99 -4.28
N ARG A 64 1.75 2.41 -3.26
CA ARG A 64 1.33 3.46 -2.31
C ARG A 64 1.14 4.81 -3.00
N MET A 65 2.06 5.19 -3.88
CA MET A 65 1.97 6.44 -4.64
C MET A 65 0.79 6.46 -5.60
N LEU A 66 0.43 5.33 -6.22
CA LEU A 66 -0.78 5.24 -7.05
C LEU A 66 -2.06 5.35 -6.22
N ALA A 67 -2.08 4.82 -5.00
CA ALA A 67 -3.20 4.99 -4.09
C ALA A 67 -3.35 6.45 -3.66
N GLU A 68 -2.23 7.13 -3.35
CA GLU A 68 -2.20 8.57 -3.04
C GLU A 68 -2.70 9.42 -4.22
N ALA A 69 -2.27 9.09 -5.44
CA ALA A 69 -2.75 9.78 -6.65
C ALA A 69 -4.28 9.66 -6.80
N LYS A 70 -4.83 8.47 -6.56
CA LYS A 70 -6.28 8.25 -6.60
C LYS A 70 -7.01 9.06 -5.54
N GLU A 71 -6.50 9.11 -4.32
CA GLU A 71 -7.07 9.93 -3.24
C GLU A 71 -7.11 11.41 -3.64
N HIS A 72 -6.03 11.93 -4.19
CA HIS A 72 -5.97 13.31 -4.66
C HIS A 72 -6.93 13.58 -5.83
N ASP A 73 -7.16 12.64 -6.74
CA ASP A 73 -8.19 12.77 -7.78
C ASP A 73 -9.60 12.86 -7.18
N GLU A 74 -9.90 12.03 -6.19
CA GLU A 74 -11.19 12.05 -5.50
C GLU A 74 -11.40 13.37 -4.75
N LEU A 75 -10.35 13.90 -4.09
CA LEU A 75 -10.37 15.21 -3.45
C LEU A 75 -10.56 16.33 -4.46
N ALA A 76 -9.91 16.29 -5.62
CA ALA A 76 -10.08 17.28 -6.68
C ALA A 76 -11.54 17.34 -7.16
N VAL A 77 -12.18 16.18 -7.34
CA VAL A 77 -13.59 16.09 -7.71
C VAL A 77 -14.49 16.65 -6.60
N ALA A 78 -14.21 16.34 -5.34
CA ALA A 78 -14.97 16.83 -4.20
C ALA A 78 -14.88 18.37 -4.08
N TYR A 79 -13.69 18.93 -4.21
CA TYR A 79 -13.50 20.37 -4.22
C TYR A 79 -14.20 21.07 -5.39
N ALA A 80 -14.14 20.50 -6.59
CA ALA A 80 -14.81 21.06 -7.77
C ALA A 80 -16.33 21.05 -7.65
N LYS A 81 -16.91 20.09 -6.95
CA LYS A 81 -18.35 19.96 -6.70
C LYS A 81 -18.85 20.74 -5.49
N SER A 82 -17.95 21.28 -4.66
CA SER A 82 -18.33 21.99 -3.44
C SER A 82 -19.15 23.24 -3.79
N PRO A 83 -20.33 23.45 -3.17
CA PRO A 83 -21.18 24.61 -3.44
C PRO A 83 -20.51 25.94 -3.06
N ASN A 84 -19.46 25.92 -2.27
CA ASN A 84 -18.68 27.11 -1.91
C ASN A 84 -17.52 27.39 -2.88
N ALA A 85 -17.32 26.52 -3.88
CA ALA A 85 -16.17 26.61 -4.78
C ALA A 85 -16.22 27.80 -5.74
N SER A 86 -17.42 28.33 -6.08
CA SER A 86 -17.52 29.26 -7.20
C SER A 86 -17.85 30.72 -6.84
N THR A 87 -18.38 31.02 -5.65
CA THR A 87 -18.91 32.37 -5.40
C THR A 87 -18.43 33.06 -4.12
N LYS A 88 -18.08 32.30 -3.09
CA LYS A 88 -17.72 32.87 -1.78
C LYS A 88 -16.24 32.73 -1.42
N HIS A 89 -15.52 31.79 -2.06
CA HIS A 89 -14.11 31.55 -1.81
C HIS A 89 -13.38 31.32 -3.15
N PRO A 90 -12.81 32.37 -3.74
CA PRO A 90 -12.10 32.27 -5.03
C PRO A 90 -10.92 31.29 -5.00
N MET A 91 -10.47 30.89 -3.80
CA MET A 91 -9.40 29.90 -3.62
C MET A 91 -9.85 28.44 -3.76
N ALA A 92 -11.16 28.16 -3.79
CA ALA A 92 -11.64 26.76 -3.85
C ALA A 92 -11.37 26.08 -5.20
N GLY A 93 -11.40 26.82 -6.31
CA GLY A 93 -10.94 26.33 -7.61
C GLY A 93 -9.45 25.96 -7.61
N GLN A 94 -8.61 26.76 -6.94
CA GLN A 94 -7.19 26.48 -6.79
C GLN A 94 -6.94 25.20 -5.99
N THR A 95 -7.80 24.89 -5.00
CA THR A 95 -7.66 23.64 -4.20
C THR A 95 -7.84 22.40 -5.05
N ALA A 96 -8.81 22.37 -5.96
CA ALA A 96 -9.01 21.26 -6.91
C ALA A 96 -7.80 21.12 -7.85
N GLU A 97 -7.27 22.22 -8.35
CA GLU A 97 -6.07 22.26 -9.20
C GLU A 97 -4.82 21.76 -8.46
N HIS A 98 -4.64 22.14 -7.19
CA HIS A 98 -3.56 21.62 -6.35
C HIS A 98 -3.68 20.11 -6.13
N CYS A 99 -4.88 19.59 -5.89
CA CYS A 99 -5.09 18.15 -5.77
C CYS A 99 -4.73 17.40 -7.07
N LYS A 100 -5.09 17.93 -8.24
CA LYS A 100 -4.67 17.35 -9.53
C LYS A 100 -3.15 17.35 -9.68
N PHE A 101 -2.50 18.45 -9.32
CA PHE A 101 -1.04 18.53 -9.34
C PHE A 101 -0.40 17.46 -8.46
N PHE A 102 -0.90 17.25 -7.23
CA PHE A 102 -0.39 16.20 -6.34
C PHE A 102 -0.66 14.80 -6.90
N ALA A 103 -1.83 14.56 -7.50
CA ALA A 103 -2.14 13.31 -8.16
C ALA A 103 -1.14 12.99 -9.29
N ASP A 104 -0.83 13.97 -10.13
CA ASP A 104 0.12 13.80 -11.23
C ASP A 104 1.56 13.61 -10.73
N ALA A 105 1.97 14.35 -9.69
CA ALA A 105 3.27 14.17 -9.06
C ALA A 105 3.41 12.77 -8.44
N ALA A 106 2.38 12.27 -7.78
CA ALA A 106 2.37 10.93 -7.21
C ALA A 106 2.43 9.83 -8.31
N ARG A 107 1.71 10.00 -9.44
CA ARG A 107 1.82 9.07 -10.59
C ARG A 107 3.22 9.04 -11.16
N LYS A 108 3.84 10.21 -11.34
CA LYS A 108 5.22 10.28 -11.81
C LYS A 108 6.18 9.60 -10.86
N ALA A 109 6.07 9.84 -9.56
CA ALA A 109 6.89 9.18 -8.55
C ALA A 109 6.67 7.66 -8.52
N ALA A 110 5.44 7.18 -8.75
CA ALA A 110 5.13 5.77 -8.89
C ALA A 110 5.83 5.14 -10.11
N GLN A 111 5.84 5.83 -11.23
CA GLN A 111 6.55 5.39 -12.44
C GLN A 111 8.05 5.25 -12.19
N GLU A 112 8.69 6.25 -11.60
CA GLU A 112 10.12 6.19 -11.25
C GLU A 112 10.43 5.02 -10.29
N SER A 113 9.54 4.79 -9.31
CA SER A 113 9.69 3.64 -8.41
C SER A 113 9.55 2.30 -9.16
N GLN A 114 8.66 2.19 -10.15
CA GLN A 114 8.56 1.00 -11.00
C GLN A 114 9.83 0.77 -11.83
N GLU A 115 10.44 1.82 -12.36
CA GLU A 115 11.70 1.71 -13.10
C GLU A 115 12.84 1.23 -12.18
N LEU A 116 12.95 1.77 -10.95
CA LEU A 116 13.92 1.28 -9.97
C LEU A 116 13.68 -0.20 -9.62
N ALA A 117 12.42 -0.62 -9.48
CA ALA A 117 12.09 -2.02 -9.25
C ALA A 117 12.58 -2.91 -10.40
N LYS A 118 12.35 -2.52 -11.66
CA LYS A 118 12.82 -3.25 -12.85
C LYS A 118 14.34 -3.36 -12.89
N LEU A 119 15.06 -2.28 -12.59
CA LEU A 119 16.53 -2.31 -12.57
C LEU A 119 17.04 -3.33 -11.54
N HIS A 120 16.46 -3.39 -10.35
CA HIS A 120 16.83 -4.38 -9.35
C HIS A 120 16.40 -5.81 -9.73
N GLU A 121 15.27 -5.99 -10.43
CA GLU A 121 14.89 -7.28 -11.00
C GLU A 121 15.89 -7.79 -12.05
N GLU A 122 16.42 -6.90 -12.88
CA GLU A 122 17.47 -7.27 -13.84
C GLU A 122 18.75 -7.70 -13.11
N MET A 123 19.18 -6.97 -12.05
CA MET A 123 20.33 -7.33 -11.24
C MET A 123 20.13 -8.63 -10.44
N ALA A 124 18.88 -9.02 -10.18
CA ALA A 124 18.54 -10.29 -9.53
C ALA A 124 18.62 -11.49 -10.49
N LYS A 125 18.76 -11.28 -11.80
CA LYS A 125 18.90 -12.38 -12.77
C LYS A 125 20.32 -12.97 -12.72
N PRO A 126 20.46 -14.28 -12.92
CA PRO A 126 21.79 -14.88 -13.02
C PRO A 126 22.58 -14.27 -14.19
N ALA A 127 23.87 -14.01 -13.98
CA ALA A 127 24.76 -13.59 -15.06
C ALA A 127 24.75 -14.65 -16.17
N ARG A 128 24.56 -14.23 -17.41
CA ARG A 128 24.60 -15.11 -18.59
C ARG A 128 26.03 -15.36 -19.04
#